data_c1276429f56605ca9b137ad59d61d93a
#
_entry.id   c1276429f56605ca9b137ad59d61d93a
#
_cell.length_a   1.000
_cell.length_b   1.000
_cell.length_c   1.000
_cell.angle_alpha   90.00
_cell.angle_beta   90.00
_cell.angle_gamma   90.00
#
_symmetry.space_group_name_H-M   'P 1'
#
loop_
_entity.id
_entity.type
_entity.pdbx_description
1 polymer ?
#
loop_
_entity_poly.entity_id
_entity_poly.type
_entity_poly.pdbx_seq_one_letter_code
_entity_poly.pdbx_strand_id
1 'polypeptide(L)'
;MTTLYIDSKKVSALYIDGKKVKLGDQVPQYLTIEPLSSATPDADKTSITLKSAASTSLTGTFEARLNDGAWTTVSWEDVSHGIDYNLVKACDASKETIAFGEKLQIRGLDKWNRSCSLKVTCAGGAKVSGKMAGSLTPEYAASTASNKLASFFEGSTGLKDASGLDLGDIVLAGSCYRNMFNGCKSLTKAPSLPATTLASECYY
;
A
#
# COMPACT_ATOMS: atom_id res chain seq x y z
N MET A 1 13.20 -3.46 -8.52
CA MET A 1 14.45 -2.98 -9.08
C MET A 1 15.29 -2.50 -7.95
N THR A 2 16.36 -3.16 -7.70
CA THR A 2 17.46 -2.47 -7.11
C THR A 2 17.83 -1.40 -8.13
N THR A 3 17.44 -0.15 -7.90
CA THR A 3 17.95 0.93 -8.72
C THR A 3 19.43 1.00 -8.40
N LEU A 4 20.27 0.53 -9.33
CA LEU A 4 21.70 0.61 -9.17
C LEU A 4 22.09 2.10 -9.32
N TYR A 5 22.65 2.67 -8.28
CA TYR A 5 23.26 4.00 -8.33
C TYR A 5 24.77 3.81 -8.39
N ILE A 6 25.40 4.43 -9.35
CA ILE A 6 26.86 4.60 -9.39
C ILE A 6 27.11 6.10 -9.25
N ASP A 7 27.85 6.51 -8.23
CA ASP A 7 28.15 7.90 -7.91
C ASP A 7 26.90 8.80 -7.83
N SER A 8 25.86 8.32 -7.13
CA SER A 8 24.58 9.01 -6.97
C SER A 8 23.79 9.23 -8.27
N LYS A 9 24.24 8.67 -9.39
CA LYS A 9 23.53 8.75 -10.67
C LYS A 9 22.71 7.48 -10.90
N LYS A 10 21.44 7.66 -11.28
CA LYS A 10 20.54 6.55 -11.65
C LYS A 10 21.06 5.86 -12.89
N VAL A 11 21.31 4.55 -12.80
CA VAL A 11 21.70 3.75 -13.96
C VAL A 11 20.43 3.37 -14.73
N SER A 12 20.25 3.89 -15.92
CA SER A 12 19.11 3.60 -16.79
C SER A 12 19.22 2.28 -17.56
N ALA A 13 20.42 1.70 -17.65
CA ALA A 13 20.65 0.40 -18.24
C ALA A 13 21.97 -0.20 -17.71
N LEU A 14 21.94 -1.52 -17.45
CA LEU A 14 23.13 -2.30 -17.13
C LEU A 14 23.44 -3.21 -18.33
N TYR A 15 24.71 -3.25 -18.74
CA TYR A 15 25.18 -4.17 -19.76
C TYR A 15 26.19 -5.14 -19.11
N ILE A 16 25.99 -6.44 -19.31
CA ILE A 16 26.95 -7.49 -18.93
C ILE A 16 27.31 -8.22 -20.22
N ASP A 17 28.58 -8.31 -20.51
CA ASP A 17 29.14 -8.92 -21.74
C ASP A 17 28.46 -8.37 -23.00
N GLY A 18 28.26 -7.06 -23.06
CA GLY A 18 27.64 -6.37 -24.19
C GLY A 18 26.14 -6.60 -24.37
N LYS A 19 25.52 -7.41 -23.51
CA LYS A 19 24.08 -7.63 -23.52
C LYS A 19 23.39 -6.71 -22.53
N LYS A 20 22.33 -6.01 -22.97
CA LYS A 20 21.50 -5.20 -22.10
C LYS A 20 20.78 -6.11 -21.11
N VAL A 21 21.13 -6.00 -19.85
CA VAL A 21 20.41 -6.67 -18.77
C VAL A 21 19.15 -5.86 -18.51
N LYS A 22 17.99 -6.47 -18.74
CA LYS A 22 16.71 -5.90 -18.32
C LYS A 22 16.74 -5.94 -16.79
N LEU A 23 16.98 -4.78 -16.17
CA LEU A 23 16.74 -4.60 -14.74
C LEU A 23 15.23 -4.85 -14.61
N GLY A 24 14.85 -6.03 -14.12
CA GLY A 24 13.45 -6.42 -14.04
C GLY A 24 12.63 -5.37 -13.30
N ASP A 25 11.37 -5.24 -13.64
CA ASP A 25 10.42 -4.44 -12.87
C ASP A 25 10.41 -4.98 -11.44
N GLN A 26 11.20 -4.38 -10.55
CA GLN A 26 11.22 -4.81 -9.16
C GLN A 26 9.96 -4.35 -8.48
N VAL A 27 9.34 -5.27 -7.80
CA VAL A 27 8.25 -4.96 -6.87
C VAL A 27 8.72 -3.84 -5.95
N PRO A 28 8.02 -2.69 -5.89
CA PRO A 28 8.39 -1.61 -4.99
C PRO A 28 8.61 -2.12 -3.56
N GLN A 29 9.61 -1.58 -2.87
CA GLN A 29 9.96 -2.01 -1.51
C GLN A 29 8.83 -1.78 -0.51
N TYR A 30 7.97 -0.78 -0.75
CA TYR A 30 6.86 -0.39 0.10
C TYR A 30 5.54 -0.45 -0.65
N LEU A 31 4.43 -0.57 0.07
CA LEU A 31 3.11 -0.38 -0.51
C LEU A 31 3.07 0.92 -1.31
N THR A 32 2.73 0.81 -2.56
CA THR A 32 2.66 1.91 -3.52
C THR A 32 1.29 1.92 -4.15
N ILE A 33 0.64 3.07 -4.14
CA ILE A 33 -0.70 3.30 -4.71
C ILE A 33 -0.55 4.32 -5.84
N GLU A 34 -1.03 3.97 -7.03
CA GLU A 34 -0.91 4.78 -8.24
C GLU A 34 -2.24 4.80 -9.00
N PRO A 35 -2.69 5.97 -9.49
CA PRO A 35 -3.80 6.03 -10.43
C PRO A 35 -3.47 5.26 -11.71
N LEU A 36 -4.47 4.58 -12.26
CA LEU A 36 -4.41 4.06 -13.63
C LEU A 36 -4.75 5.19 -14.60
N SER A 37 -4.13 5.18 -15.78
CA SER A 37 -4.49 6.11 -16.85
C SER A 37 -5.96 5.92 -17.23
N SER A 38 -6.68 7.02 -17.34
CA SER A 38 -8.03 7.04 -17.89
C SER A 38 -8.10 8.01 -19.06
N ALA A 39 -9.18 7.91 -19.85
CA ALA A 39 -9.43 8.80 -20.99
C ALA A 39 -9.80 10.22 -20.57
N THR A 40 -10.10 10.46 -19.29
CA THR A 40 -10.52 11.77 -18.77
C THR A 40 -9.68 12.15 -17.54
N PRO A 41 -9.00 13.32 -17.56
CA PRO A 41 -8.10 13.73 -16.48
C PRO A 41 -8.75 13.78 -15.09
N ASP A 42 -10.02 14.11 -14.99
CA ASP A 42 -10.73 14.15 -13.70
C ASP A 42 -11.05 12.77 -13.14
N ALA A 43 -11.16 11.74 -13.98
CA ALA A 43 -11.36 10.37 -13.53
C ALA A 43 -10.08 9.75 -12.93
N ASP A 44 -8.91 10.32 -13.19
CA ASP A 44 -7.62 9.85 -12.68
C ASP A 44 -7.34 10.30 -11.24
N LYS A 45 -8.12 11.25 -10.72
CA LYS A 45 -7.95 11.75 -9.35
C LYS A 45 -8.23 10.63 -8.34
N THR A 46 -7.21 10.23 -7.63
CA THR A 46 -7.28 9.16 -6.63
C THR A 46 -7.22 9.74 -5.23
N SER A 47 -8.27 9.54 -4.47
CA SER A 47 -8.31 9.80 -3.03
C SER A 47 -7.84 8.57 -2.27
N ILE A 48 -6.99 8.77 -1.27
CA ILE A 48 -6.47 7.72 -0.40
C ILE A 48 -6.72 8.15 1.04
N THR A 49 -7.67 7.47 1.68
CA THR A 49 -8.08 7.79 3.04
C THR A 49 -7.88 6.60 3.98
N LEU A 50 -7.48 6.88 5.19
CA LEU A 50 -7.36 5.90 6.25
C LEU A 50 -8.50 6.14 7.24
N LYS A 51 -9.27 5.09 7.52
CA LYS A 51 -10.39 5.13 8.45
C LYS A 51 -10.15 4.14 9.58
N SER A 52 -10.39 4.57 10.79
CA SER A 52 -10.46 3.70 11.96
C SER A 52 -11.88 3.74 12.54
N ALA A 53 -12.51 2.56 12.65
CA ALA A 53 -13.77 2.40 13.37
C ALA A 53 -13.54 1.91 14.81
N ALA A 54 -12.28 1.84 15.26
CA ALA A 54 -11.96 1.35 16.58
C ALA A 54 -12.50 2.29 17.67
N SER A 55 -13.07 1.72 18.72
CA SER A 55 -13.46 2.46 19.93
C SER A 55 -12.26 2.85 20.80
N THR A 56 -11.10 2.29 20.51
CA THR A 56 -9.84 2.56 21.21
C THR A 56 -8.94 3.43 20.36
N SER A 57 -8.40 4.49 20.93
CA SER A 57 -7.37 5.29 20.28
C SER A 57 -6.15 4.42 19.95
N LEU A 58 -5.75 4.40 18.69
CA LEU A 58 -4.47 3.85 18.28
C LEU A 58 -3.39 4.88 18.61
N THR A 59 -2.27 4.43 19.15
CA THR A 59 -1.10 5.26 19.44
C THR A 59 0.07 4.84 18.60
N GLY A 60 1.05 5.71 18.39
CA GLY A 60 2.22 5.46 17.57
C GLY A 60 2.15 6.17 16.24
N THR A 61 3.09 5.88 15.36
CA THR A 61 3.24 6.58 14.08
C THR A 61 3.57 5.60 12.96
N PHE A 62 3.29 6.01 11.74
CA PHE A 62 3.81 5.42 10.50
C PHE A 62 4.22 6.55 9.56
N GLU A 63 4.74 6.22 8.41
CA GLU A 63 5.19 7.24 7.44
C GLU A 63 4.52 7.04 6.09
N ALA A 64 4.18 8.17 5.47
CA ALA A 64 3.70 8.23 4.09
C ALA A 64 4.50 9.26 3.29
N ARG A 65 4.54 9.11 1.97
CA ARG A 65 5.15 10.11 1.08
C ARG A 65 4.50 10.13 -0.29
N LEU A 66 4.62 11.26 -0.98
CA LEU A 66 4.27 11.44 -2.39
C LEU A 66 5.52 11.43 -3.26
N ASN A 67 5.47 10.76 -4.40
CA ASN A 67 6.41 10.89 -5.54
C ASN A 67 7.91 10.75 -5.20
N ASP A 68 8.32 9.87 -4.32
CA ASP A 68 9.71 9.75 -3.85
C ASP A 68 10.23 10.98 -3.09
N GLY A 69 9.35 11.87 -2.65
CA GLY A 69 9.66 12.98 -1.76
C GLY A 69 10.07 12.54 -0.36
N ALA A 70 10.20 13.51 0.55
CA ALA A 70 10.47 13.22 1.96
C ALA A 70 9.34 12.40 2.58
N TRP A 71 9.69 11.54 3.54
CA TRP A 71 8.72 10.83 4.35
C TRP A 71 8.07 11.78 5.36
N THR A 72 6.76 11.76 5.43
CA THR A 72 5.95 12.50 6.40
C THR A 72 5.48 11.52 7.47
N THR A 73 5.74 11.86 8.72
CA THR A 73 5.24 11.09 9.86
C THR A 73 3.74 11.35 10.04
N VAL A 74 2.97 10.29 10.15
CA VAL A 74 1.52 10.31 10.41
C VAL A 74 1.28 9.69 11.78
N SER A 75 0.59 10.39 12.68
CA SER A 75 0.19 9.87 13.98
C SER A 75 -1.09 9.05 13.84
N TRP A 76 -1.13 7.87 14.47
CA TRP A 76 -2.39 7.12 14.60
C TRP A 76 -3.47 7.88 15.40
N GLU A 77 -3.06 8.82 16.27
CA GLU A 77 -3.96 9.66 17.04
C GLU A 77 -4.74 10.63 16.15
N ASP A 78 -4.15 11.04 15.01
CA ASP A 78 -4.81 11.91 14.03
C ASP A 78 -5.89 11.16 13.23
N VAL A 79 -5.85 9.83 13.20
CA VAL A 79 -6.84 8.99 12.54
C VAL A 79 -8.05 8.82 13.46
N SER A 80 -8.91 9.83 13.50
CA SER A 80 -10.06 9.89 14.40
C SER A 80 -11.12 8.85 14.07
N HIS A 81 -11.87 8.43 15.09
CA HIS A 81 -12.96 7.47 14.97
C HIS A 81 -14.01 7.90 13.93
N GLY A 82 -14.21 7.08 12.91
CA GLY A 82 -15.25 7.28 11.92
C GLY A 82 -15.01 8.40 10.89
N ILE A 83 -13.92 9.15 11.01
CA ILE A 83 -13.53 10.19 10.06
C ILE A 83 -12.52 9.61 9.08
N ASP A 84 -12.69 9.90 7.79
CA ASP A 84 -11.74 9.52 6.77
C ASP A 84 -10.54 10.48 6.80
N TYR A 85 -9.38 9.98 7.25
CA TYR A 85 -8.13 10.75 7.29
C TYR A 85 -7.44 10.72 5.93
N ASN A 86 -7.29 11.87 5.28
CA ASN A 86 -6.73 11.96 3.94
C ASN A 86 -5.20 11.91 3.98
N LEU A 87 -4.60 10.79 3.51
CA LEU A 87 -3.17 10.59 3.49
C LEU A 87 -2.43 11.45 2.46
N VAL A 88 -3.09 11.83 1.36
CA VAL A 88 -2.49 12.71 0.35
C VAL A 88 -2.29 14.10 0.96
N LYS A 89 -3.33 14.63 1.61
CA LYS A 89 -3.29 15.91 2.30
C LYS A 89 -2.29 15.94 3.47
N ALA A 90 -2.12 14.82 4.16
CA ALA A 90 -1.11 14.70 5.21
C ALA A 90 0.32 14.86 4.66
N CYS A 91 0.60 14.37 3.45
CA CYS A 91 1.90 14.52 2.79
C CYS A 91 2.07 15.89 2.12
N ASP A 92 1.00 16.47 1.61
CA ASP A 92 0.98 17.78 0.95
C ASP A 92 -0.36 18.46 1.20
N ALA A 93 -0.38 19.45 2.08
CA ALA A 93 -1.59 20.17 2.51
C ALA A 93 -2.34 20.87 1.36
N SER A 94 -1.70 21.10 0.22
CA SER A 94 -2.32 21.68 -0.97
C SER A 94 -3.08 20.68 -1.84
N LYS A 95 -2.98 19.36 -1.53
CA LYS A 95 -3.55 18.27 -2.32
C LYS A 95 -4.61 17.48 -1.54
N GLU A 96 -5.65 17.10 -2.23
CA GLU A 96 -6.67 16.15 -1.73
C GLU A 96 -6.58 14.78 -2.41
N THR A 97 -5.97 14.74 -3.61
CA THR A 97 -5.89 13.55 -4.47
C THR A 97 -4.53 13.50 -5.17
N ILE A 98 -4.15 12.33 -5.64
CA ILE A 98 -3.05 12.15 -6.60
C ILE A 98 -3.60 11.95 -8.01
N ALA A 99 -2.86 12.45 -9.01
CA ALA A 99 -3.16 12.31 -10.42
C ALA A 99 -2.36 11.19 -11.08
N PHE A 100 -2.67 10.87 -12.33
CA PHE A 100 -1.86 9.92 -13.13
C PHE A 100 -0.39 10.35 -13.19
N GLY A 101 0.51 9.40 -12.98
CA GLY A 101 1.96 9.66 -12.88
C GLY A 101 2.45 9.98 -11.48
N GLU A 102 1.55 10.25 -10.54
CA GLU A 102 1.89 10.40 -9.13
C GLU A 102 1.67 9.10 -8.36
N LYS A 103 2.29 8.99 -7.20
CA LYS A 103 2.14 7.83 -6.30
C LYS A 103 2.18 8.23 -4.84
N LEU A 104 1.48 7.45 -4.01
CA LEU A 104 1.60 7.49 -2.56
C LEU A 104 2.25 6.20 -2.08
N GLN A 105 3.21 6.29 -1.17
CA GLN A 105 3.87 5.16 -0.54
C GLN A 105 3.72 5.20 0.98
N ILE A 106 3.64 4.01 1.60
CA ILE A 106 3.46 3.84 3.05
C ILE A 106 4.50 2.88 3.59
N ARG A 107 5.08 3.20 4.77
CA ARG A 107 5.98 2.34 5.51
C ARG A 107 5.84 2.51 7.02
N GLY A 108 6.44 1.60 7.79
CA GLY A 108 6.56 1.72 9.24
C GLY A 108 5.26 1.44 9.99
N LEU A 109 4.30 0.74 9.39
CA LEU A 109 3.11 0.28 10.10
C LEU A 109 3.53 -0.71 11.19
N ASP A 110 3.39 -0.32 12.45
CA ASP A 110 3.73 -1.12 13.64
C ASP A 110 2.53 -1.88 14.22
N LYS A 111 1.34 -1.56 13.71
CA LYS A 111 0.08 -2.17 14.11
C LYS A 111 -0.96 -2.04 13.00
N TRP A 112 -1.90 -2.93 13.02
CA TRP A 112 -3.11 -2.87 12.23
C TRP A 112 -4.18 -3.70 12.92
N ASN A 113 -5.41 -3.27 12.88
CA ASN A 113 -6.52 -4.08 13.36
C ASN A 113 -7.67 -4.09 12.33
N ARG A 114 -8.56 -5.06 12.44
CA ARG A 114 -9.70 -5.24 11.54
C ARG A 114 -10.71 -4.09 11.50
N SER A 115 -10.57 -3.12 12.39
CA SER A 115 -11.41 -1.92 12.42
C SER A 115 -10.82 -0.76 11.60
N CYS A 116 -9.61 -0.93 11.07
CA CYS A 116 -8.97 0.02 10.17
C CYS A 116 -9.15 -0.42 8.72
N SER A 117 -9.28 0.54 7.81
CA SER A 117 -9.24 0.30 6.38
C SER A 117 -8.56 1.46 5.64
N LEU A 118 -7.75 1.11 4.65
CA LEU A 118 -7.18 2.05 3.70
C LEU A 118 -8.05 2.06 2.45
N LYS A 119 -8.79 3.14 2.25
CA LYS A 119 -9.71 3.26 1.13
C LYS A 119 -9.07 3.99 -0.05
N VAL A 120 -9.14 3.36 -1.20
CA VAL A 120 -8.71 3.93 -2.47
C VAL A 120 -9.95 4.20 -3.31
N THR A 121 -10.21 5.46 -3.61
CA THR A 121 -11.35 5.90 -4.43
C THR A 121 -10.83 6.60 -5.67
N CYS A 122 -11.18 6.08 -6.84
CA CYS A 122 -10.77 6.60 -8.15
C CYS A 122 -11.75 6.13 -9.22
N ALA A 123 -12.34 7.04 -9.98
CA ALA A 123 -13.27 6.67 -11.05
C ALA A 123 -12.56 5.95 -12.21
N GLY A 124 -11.37 6.40 -12.59
CA GLY A 124 -10.52 5.76 -13.61
C GLY A 124 -9.89 4.44 -13.17
N GLY A 125 -9.82 4.25 -11.87
CA GLY A 125 -9.21 3.10 -11.23
C GLY A 125 -7.77 3.36 -10.78
N ALA A 126 -7.37 2.62 -9.76
CA ALA A 126 -6.02 2.67 -9.20
C ALA A 126 -5.42 1.26 -9.14
N LYS A 127 -4.09 1.20 -9.11
CA LYS A 127 -3.34 -0.02 -8.83
C LYS A 127 -2.62 0.09 -7.50
N VAL A 128 -2.38 -1.06 -6.88
CA VAL A 128 -1.50 -1.20 -5.73
C VAL A 128 -0.40 -2.18 -6.05
N SER A 129 0.79 -1.88 -5.57
CA SER A 129 1.97 -2.71 -5.78
C SER A 129 2.92 -2.58 -4.58
N GLY A 130 3.95 -3.40 -4.54
CA GLY A 130 4.97 -3.33 -3.53
C GLY A 130 4.91 -4.44 -2.51
N LYS A 131 5.92 -4.50 -1.65
CA LYS A 131 6.03 -5.48 -0.58
C LYS A 131 5.25 -5.03 0.65
N MET A 132 4.25 -5.81 1.06
CA MET A 132 3.52 -5.53 2.30
C MET A 132 4.44 -5.67 3.52
N ALA A 133 5.33 -6.66 3.53
CA ALA A 133 6.34 -6.80 4.61
C ALA A 133 7.22 -5.54 4.74
N GLY A 134 7.62 -4.91 3.64
CA GLY A 134 8.40 -3.67 3.65
C GLY A 134 7.61 -2.44 4.13
N SER A 135 6.28 -2.54 4.15
CA SER A 135 5.41 -1.49 4.68
C SER A 135 5.15 -1.60 6.18
N LEU A 136 5.42 -2.76 6.76
CA LEU A 136 5.36 -2.99 8.21
C LEU A 136 6.71 -2.70 8.87
N THR A 137 6.71 -2.51 10.18
CA THR A 137 7.98 -2.62 10.92
C THR A 137 8.43 -4.08 10.91
N PRO A 138 9.75 -4.36 10.93
CA PRO A 138 10.26 -5.73 10.95
C PRO A 138 9.69 -6.57 12.10
N GLU A 139 9.54 -5.96 13.27
CA GLU A 139 9.00 -6.59 14.48
C GLU A 139 7.53 -6.99 14.27
N TYR A 140 6.73 -6.11 13.66
CA TYR A 140 5.31 -6.40 13.40
C TYR A 140 5.15 -7.45 12.29
N ALA A 141 5.93 -7.40 11.24
CA ALA A 141 5.93 -8.41 10.18
C ALA A 141 6.24 -9.81 10.72
N ALA A 142 7.25 -9.92 11.61
CA ALA A 142 7.69 -11.18 12.24
C ALA A 142 6.81 -11.62 13.40
N SER A 143 5.92 -10.78 13.93
CA SER A 143 5.09 -11.10 15.09
C SER A 143 4.05 -12.18 14.78
N THR A 144 3.54 -12.83 15.82
CA THR A 144 2.41 -13.76 15.75
C THR A 144 1.07 -13.07 16.03
N ALA A 145 1.00 -11.73 15.90
CA ALA A 145 -0.23 -10.98 16.11
C ALA A 145 -1.31 -11.43 15.12
N SER A 146 -2.51 -11.66 15.62
CA SER A 146 -3.68 -11.96 14.81
C SER A 146 -4.22 -10.71 14.10
N ASN A 147 -5.03 -10.89 13.06
CA ASN A 147 -5.66 -9.84 12.27
C ASN A 147 -4.68 -8.87 11.58
N LYS A 148 -3.41 -9.26 11.38
CA LYS A 148 -2.50 -8.43 10.59
C LYS A 148 -3.08 -8.16 9.21
N LEU A 149 -3.20 -6.88 8.85
CA LEU A 149 -3.72 -6.42 7.56
C LEU A 149 -5.14 -6.91 7.23
N ALA A 150 -5.90 -7.36 8.24
CA ALA A 150 -7.31 -7.66 8.07
C ALA A 150 -8.07 -6.39 7.64
N SER A 151 -8.98 -6.52 6.68
CA SER A 151 -9.78 -5.41 6.12
C SER A 151 -8.94 -4.27 5.50
N PHE A 152 -7.69 -4.52 5.13
CA PHE A 152 -6.75 -3.45 4.76
C PHE A 152 -7.28 -2.55 3.63
N PHE A 153 -7.78 -3.13 2.53
CA PHE A 153 -8.38 -2.39 1.42
C PHE A 153 -9.91 -2.48 1.39
N GLU A 154 -10.53 -2.91 2.48
CA GLU A 154 -11.98 -3.11 2.51
C GLU A 154 -12.73 -1.87 2.05
N GLY A 155 -13.65 -2.05 1.07
CA GLY A 155 -14.46 -0.98 0.51
C GLY A 155 -13.72 -0.03 -0.44
N SER A 156 -12.52 -0.38 -0.92
CA SER A 156 -11.78 0.40 -1.92
C SER A 156 -12.40 0.25 -3.31
N THR A 157 -13.41 1.07 -3.60
CA THR A 157 -14.18 0.97 -4.86
C THR A 157 -13.39 1.39 -6.10
N GLY A 158 -12.30 2.16 -5.94
CA GLY A 158 -11.42 2.58 -7.03
C GLY A 158 -10.27 1.61 -7.30
N LEU A 159 -10.06 0.58 -6.47
CA LEU A 159 -8.97 -0.36 -6.66
C LEU A 159 -9.30 -1.37 -7.77
N LYS A 160 -8.53 -1.35 -8.88
CA LYS A 160 -8.71 -2.24 -10.04
C LYS A 160 -7.64 -3.31 -10.17
N ASP A 161 -6.41 -3.01 -9.78
CA ASP A 161 -5.26 -3.90 -10.01
C ASP A 161 -4.43 -4.02 -8.73
N ALA A 162 -4.34 -5.22 -8.18
CA ALA A 162 -3.49 -5.57 -7.05
C ALA A 162 -2.43 -6.62 -7.42
N SER A 163 -2.27 -6.96 -8.70
CA SER A 163 -1.37 -8.03 -9.16
C SER A 163 0.12 -7.75 -8.85
N GLY A 164 0.47 -6.49 -8.63
CA GLY A 164 1.83 -6.08 -8.23
C GLY A 164 2.08 -6.10 -6.73
N LEU A 165 1.09 -6.49 -5.91
CA LEU A 165 1.22 -6.54 -4.46
C LEU A 165 1.83 -7.88 -4.02
N ASP A 166 2.95 -7.80 -3.30
CA ASP A 166 3.62 -8.96 -2.71
C ASP A 166 3.17 -9.12 -1.25
N LEU A 167 2.46 -10.21 -0.97
CA LEU A 167 1.94 -10.58 0.35
C LEU A 167 2.86 -11.55 1.11
N GLY A 168 4.06 -11.83 0.57
CA GLY A 168 5.06 -12.69 1.20
C GLY A 168 5.78 -12.02 2.37
N ASP A 169 6.71 -12.79 2.95
CA ASP A 169 7.62 -12.34 4.01
C ASP A 169 6.94 -11.81 5.28
N ILE A 170 5.69 -12.23 5.56
CA ILE A 170 4.95 -11.91 6.78
C ILE A 170 4.58 -13.21 7.49
N VAL A 171 4.87 -13.31 8.78
CA VAL A 171 4.43 -14.45 9.59
C VAL A 171 2.90 -14.46 9.68
N LEU A 172 2.27 -15.49 9.15
CA LEU A 172 0.81 -15.63 9.19
C LEU A 172 0.36 -16.11 10.57
N ALA A 173 -0.62 -15.43 11.11
CA ALA A 173 -1.35 -15.79 12.32
C ALA A 173 -2.85 -15.73 12.03
N GLY A 174 -3.70 -16.06 12.98
CA GLY A 174 -5.14 -16.12 12.76
C GLY A 174 -5.70 -14.82 12.15
N SER A 175 -6.53 -14.96 11.14
CA SER A 175 -7.20 -13.86 10.42
C SER A 175 -6.28 -12.83 9.74
N CYS A 176 -5.00 -13.18 9.46
CA CYS A 176 -4.16 -12.34 8.62
C CYS A 176 -4.78 -12.21 7.22
N TYR A 177 -4.82 -10.99 6.67
CA TYR A 177 -5.44 -10.66 5.38
C TYR A 177 -6.95 -10.94 5.26
N ARG A 178 -7.61 -11.32 6.36
CA ARG A 178 -9.07 -11.55 6.34
C ARG A 178 -9.78 -10.31 5.80
N ASN A 179 -10.73 -10.49 4.89
CA ASN A 179 -11.50 -9.40 4.27
C ASN A 179 -10.67 -8.31 3.60
N MET A 180 -9.39 -8.57 3.28
CA MET A 180 -8.48 -7.52 2.78
C MET A 180 -9.03 -6.76 1.58
N PHE A 181 -9.73 -7.45 0.68
CA PHE A 181 -10.33 -6.87 -0.54
C PHE A 181 -11.86 -6.93 -0.54
N ASN A 182 -12.48 -7.15 0.62
CA ASN A 182 -13.94 -7.19 0.72
C ASN A 182 -14.53 -5.84 0.25
N GLY A 183 -15.53 -5.89 -0.63
CA GLY A 183 -16.14 -4.68 -1.18
C GLY A 183 -15.30 -3.90 -2.20
N CYS A 184 -14.15 -4.43 -2.65
CA CYS A 184 -13.37 -3.86 -3.77
C CYS A 184 -14.03 -4.20 -5.11
N LYS A 185 -15.18 -3.60 -5.38
CA LYS A 185 -16.06 -3.99 -6.50
C LYS A 185 -15.43 -3.81 -7.89
N SER A 186 -14.42 -2.98 -8.02
CA SER A 186 -13.71 -2.73 -9.28
C SER A 186 -12.48 -3.62 -9.48
N LEU A 187 -12.12 -4.45 -8.49
CA LEU A 187 -10.90 -5.26 -8.54
C LEU A 187 -11.03 -6.35 -9.62
N THR A 188 -10.15 -6.29 -10.62
CA THR A 188 -10.10 -7.24 -11.75
C THR A 188 -8.83 -8.09 -11.75
N LYS A 189 -7.79 -7.66 -11.02
CA LYS A 189 -6.52 -8.37 -10.91
C LYS A 189 -6.12 -8.50 -9.45
N ALA A 190 -6.18 -9.71 -8.92
CA ALA A 190 -5.80 -10.04 -7.54
C ALA A 190 -4.28 -10.22 -7.40
N PRO A 191 -3.72 -10.08 -6.18
CA PRO A 191 -2.34 -10.47 -5.91
C PRO A 191 -2.17 -11.99 -5.89
N SER A 192 -0.92 -12.44 -6.02
CA SER A 192 -0.58 -13.83 -5.72
C SER A 192 -0.69 -14.09 -4.22
N LEU A 193 -1.11 -15.30 -3.85
CA LEU A 193 -1.17 -15.77 -2.47
C LEU A 193 0.00 -16.76 -2.24
N PRO A 194 1.17 -16.29 -1.80
CA PRO A 194 2.39 -17.09 -1.81
C PRO A 194 2.49 -18.10 -0.66
N ALA A 195 1.64 -17.98 0.36
CA ALA A 195 1.73 -18.83 1.56
C ALA A 195 1.37 -20.27 1.25
N THR A 196 2.26 -21.19 1.62
CA THR A 196 2.05 -22.65 1.53
C THR A 196 1.44 -23.26 2.79
N THR A 197 1.53 -22.55 3.92
CA THR A 197 0.91 -22.93 5.19
C THR A 197 0.02 -21.80 5.65
N LEU A 198 -1.25 -22.09 5.87
CA LEU A 198 -2.26 -21.11 6.26
C LEU A 198 -2.58 -21.24 7.75
N ALA A 199 -2.72 -20.10 8.40
CA ALA A 199 -3.35 -20.03 9.71
C ALA A 199 -4.88 -19.91 9.56
N SER A 200 -5.61 -20.05 10.66
CA SER A 200 -7.08 -19.98 10.65
C SER A 200 -7.56 -18.64 10.05
N GLU A 201 -8.55 -18.71 9.16
CA GLU A 201 -9.20 -17.55 8.52
C GLU A 201 -8.25 -16.60 7.75
N CYS A 202 -7.03 -17.04 7.40
CA CYS A 202 -6.19 -16.27 6.50
C CYS A 202 -6.79 -16.23 5.09
N TYR A 203 -6.75 -15.08 4.47
CA TYR A 203 -7.28 -14.84 3.10
C TYR A 203 -8.80 -15.10 2.95
N TYR A 204 -9.55 -15.07 4.03
CA TYR A 204 -11.01 -15.27 4.00
C TYR A 204 -11.72 -14.06 3.38
#